data_a3d778e29bdfa3b27399755b047d2371
#
_entry.id   a3d778e29bdfa3b27399755b047d2371
#
_cell.length_a   1.000
_cell.length_b   1.000
_cell.length_c   1.000
_cell.angle_alpha   90.00
_cell.angle_beta   90.00
_cell.angle_gamma   90.00
#
_symmetry.space_group_name_H-M   'P 1'
#
loop_
_entity.id
_entity.type
_entity.pdbx_description
1 polymer ?
#
loop_
_entity_poly.entity_id
_entity_poly.type
_entity_poly.pdbx_seq_one_letter_code
_entity_poly.pdbx_strand_id
1 'polypeptide(L)'
;KNKGVDTLISLILSGVEEVKGLDIQLLDLREIENTACDYFIICNGTSNTHVNAIVGSVQKLVSKAIHDKPWHVEGSENGEWVLLDYVNVVVHVFQKHIRTYYDLESLWGDAKVTSISSPSNL
;
A
#
# COMPACT_ATOMS: atom_id res chain seq x y z
N LYS A 1 -0.57 11.07 -19.14
CA LYS A 1 0.41 10.08 -19.43
C LYS A 1 0.54 9.00 -18.35
N ASN A 2 0.44 9.39 -17.09
CA ASN A 2 0.44 8.43 -16.00
C ASN A 2 -0.94 8.25 -15.41
N LYS A 3 -1.97 8.41 -16.23
CA LYS A 3 -3.35 8.27 -15.75
C LYS A 3 -3.62 6.88 -15.20
N GLY A 4 -3.02 5.86 -15.85
CA GLY A 4 -3.19 4.49 -15.37
C GLY A 4 -2.63 4.29 -13.98
N VAL A 5 -1.46 4.86 -13.71
CA VAL A 5 -0.83 4.76 -12.38
C VAL A 5 -1.62 5.57 -11.36
N ASP A 6 -2.06 6.77 -11.72
CA ASP A 6 -2.85 7.60 -10.81
C ASP A 6 -4.17 6.92 -10.46
N THR A 7 -4.82 6.29 -11.44
CA THR A 7 -6.04 5.54 -11.20
C THR A 7 -5.78 4.37 -10.26
N LEU A 8 -4.69 3.64 -10.49
CA LEU A 8 -4.33 2.52 -9.65
C LEU A 8 -4.08 2.98 -8.20
N ILE A 9 -3.34 4.06 -8.01
CA ILE A 9 -3.08 4.60 -6.69
C ILE A 9 -4.38 4.96 -5.99
N SER A 10 -5.28 5.65 -6.69
CA SER A 10 -6.58 6.05 -6.12
C SER A 10 -7.39 4.82 -5.69
N LEU A 11 -7.40 3.78 -6.52
CA LEU A 11 -8.13 2.56 -6.20
C LEU A 11 -7.54 1.85 -5.00
N ILE A 12 -6.22 1.78 -4.94
CA ILE A 12 -5.55 1.15 -3.79
C ILE A 12 -5.88 1.92 -2.51
N LEU A 13 -5.77 3.24 -2.55
CA LEU A 13 -6.07 4.05 -1.37
C LEU A 13 -7.53 3.89 -0.94
N SER A 14 -8.45 3.86 -1.90
CA SER A 14 -9.85 3.63 -1.59
C SER A 14 -10.06 2.27 -0.96
N GLY A 15 -9.39 1.25 -1.47
CA GLY A 15 -9.50 -0.10 -0.90
C GLY A 15 -9.01 -0.18 0.54
N VAL A 16 -7.90 0.51 0.82
CA VAL A 16 -7.36 0.55 2.19
C VAL A 16 -8.33 1.27 3.11
N GLU A 17 -8.87 2.40 2.67
CA GLU A 17 -9.76 3.21 3.48
C GLU A 17 -11.09 2.53 3.73
N GLU A 18 -11.55 1.73 2.79
CA GLU A 18 -12.84 1.06 2.91
C GLU A 18 -12.91 0.14 4.13
N VAL A 19 -11.80 -0.48 4.47
CA VAL A 19 -11.71 -1.35 5.66
C VAL A 19 -10.87 -0.71 6.76
N LYS A 20 -10.76 0.60 6.72
CA LYS A 20 -10.18 1.41 7.79
C LYS A 20 -8.71 1.09 8.06
N GLY A 21 -7.94 0.92 7.01
CA GLY A 21 -6.49 0.83 7.13
C GLY A 21 -5.94 2.09 7.78
N LEU A 22 -4.85 1.95 8.52
CA LEU A 22 -4.33 3.01 9.39
C LEU A 22 -3.01 3.55 8.86
N ASP A 23 -2.76 4.82 9.20
CA ASP A 23 -1.47 5.49 8.98
C ASP A 23 -0.97 5.33 7.55
N ILE A 24 -1.81 5.66 6.60
CA ILE A 24 -1.54 5.46 5.18
C ILE A 24 -0.55 6.51 4.70
N GLN A 25 0.53 6.06 4.05
CA GLN A 25 1.49 6.97 3.44
C GLN A 25 1.76 6.56 2.00
N LEU A 26 1.90 7.55 1.16
CA LEU A 26 2.29 7.38 -0.24
C LEU A 26 3.70 7.92 -0.40
N LEU A 27 4.62 7.07 -0.83
CA LEU A 27 6.01 7.42 -1.06
C LEU A 27 6.25 7.49 -2.56
N ASP A 28 6.66 8.66 -3.04
CA ASP A 28 7.00 8.87 -4.45
C ASP A 28 8.48 8.60 -4.61
N LEU A 29 8.81 7.56 -5.33
CA LEU A 29 10.19 7.09 -5.51
C LEU A 29 10.76 7.46 -6.88
N ARG A 30 10.02 8.22 -7.68
CA ARG A 30 10.40 8.44 -9.07
C ARG A 30 11.71 9.18 -9.25
N GLU A 31 12.12 9.98 -8.28
CA GLU A 31 13.37 10.73 -8.36
C GLU A 31 14.54 9.99 -7.72
N ILE A 32 14.31 8.80 -7.20
CA ILE A 32 15.36 7.99 -6.59
C ILE A 32 15.84 6.98 -7.63
N GLU A 33 17.14 6.92 -7.81
CA GLU A 33 17.73 6.00 -8.78
C GLU A 33 17.72 4.58 -8.28
N ASN A 34 17.63 3.66 -9.22
CA ASN A 34 17.75 2.21 -8.96
C ASN A 34 16.60 1.65 -8.12
N THR A 35 15.41 2.22 -8.27
CA THR A 35 14.23 1.64 -7.63
C THR A 35 13.49 0.75 -8.61
N ALA A 36 12.86 -0.30 -8.08
CA ALA A 36 12.12 -1.25 -8.90
C ALA A 36 10.72 -0.76 -9.25
N CYS A 37 10.22 0.26 -8.56
CA CYS A 37 8.87 0.78 -8.78
C CYS A 37 8.85 2.28 -8.58
N ASP A 38 7.73 2.90 -8.95
CA ASP A 38 7.59 4.35 -8.87
C ASP A 38 7.03 4.82 -7.53
N TYR A 39 6.23 4.00 -6.88
CA TYR A 39 5.55 4.39 -5.63
C TYR A 39 5.46 3.23 -4.67
N PHE A 40 5.58 3.55 -3.38
CA PHE A 40 5.12 2.67 -2.30
C PHE A 40 3.87 3.25 -1.69
N ILE A 41 2.93 2.38 -1.33
CA ILE A 41 1.83 2.75 -0.45
C ILE A 41 2.00 1.89 0.80
N ILE A 42 2.13 2.54 1.96
CA ILE A 42 2.39 1.85 3.22
C ILE A 42 1.24 2.14 4.16
N CYS A 43 0.70 1.12 4.78
CA CYS A 43 -0.35 1.26 5.77
C CYS A 43 -0.25 0.13 6.77
N ASN A 44 -1.06 0.20 7.82
CA ASN A 44 -1.09 -0.91 8.78
C ASN A 44 -2.50 -1.23 9.22
N GLY A 45 -2.64 -2.45 9.70
CA GLY A 45 -3.86 -2.93 10.32
C GLY A 45 -3.60 -3.27 11.77
N THR A 46 -4.69 -3.52 12.51
CA THR A 46 -4.64 -3.76 13.95
C THR A 46 -4.35 -5.22 14.32
N SER A 47 -4.50 -6.13 13.36
CA SER A 47 -4.33 -7.56 13.57
C SER A 47 -4.03 -8.22 12.24
N ASN A 48 -3.66 -9.50 12.26
CA ASN A 48 -3.44 -10.21 11.00
C ASN A 48 -4.75 -10.34 10.20
N THR A 49 -5.88 -10.45 10.88
CA THR A 49 -7.18 -10.47 10.20
C THR A 49 -7.45 -9.14 9.50
N HIS A 50 -7.14 -8.02 10.16
CA HIS A 50 -7.33 -6.70 9.58
C HIS A 50 -6.38 -6.50 8.39
N VAL A 51 -5.12 -6.91 8.53
CA VAL A 51 -4.16 -6.84 7.42
C VAL A 51 -4.70 -7.60 6.21
N ASN A 52 -5.19 -8.80 6.42
CA ASN A 52 -5.74 -9.60 5.32
C ASN A 52 -7.01 -9.00 4.74
N ALA A 53 -7.82 -8.34 5.57
CA ALA A 53 -9.00 -7.62 5.08
C ALA A 53 -8.60 -6.45 4.18
N ILE A 54 -7.56 -5.71 4.56
CA ILE A 54 -7.04 -4.62 3.73
C ILE A 54 -6.56 -5.16 2.39
N VAL A 55 -5.77 -6.23 2.42
CA VAL A 55 -5.26 -6.86 1.21
C VAL A 55 -6.40 -7.29 0.29
N GLY A 56 -7.38 -7.97 0.84
CA GLY A 56 -8.54 -8.44 0.06
C GLY A 56 -9.35 -7.28 -0.52
N SER A 57 -9.53 -6.22 0.24
CA SER A 57 -10.27 -5.05 -0.21
C SER A 57 -9.57 -4.39 -1.39
N VAL A 58 -8.25 -4.20 -1.29
CA VAL A 58 -7.46 -3.59 -2.36
C VAL A 58 -7.55 -4.45 -3.64
N GLN A 59 -7.31 -5.74 -3.50
CA GLN A 59 -7.31 -6.63 -4.67
C GLN A 59 -8.67 -6.67 -5.34
N LYS A 60 -9.73 -6.74 -4.55
CA LYS A 60 -11.09 -6.80 -5.09
C LYS A 60 -11.44 -5.52 -5.82
N LEU A 61 -11.14 -4.38 -5.25
CA LEU A 61 -11.48 -3.10 -5.84
C LEU A 61 -10.72 -2.85 -7.14
N VAL A 62 -9.42 -3.14 -7.13
CA VAL A 62 -8.60 -2.96 -8.33
C VAL A 62 -9.06 -3.92 -9.43
N SER A 63 -9.28 -5.17 -9.09
CA SER A 63 -9.72 -6.17 -10.06
C SER A 63 -11.06 -5.78 -10.69
N LYS A 64 -11.98 -5.31 -9.86
CA LYS A 64 -13.32 -4.98 -10.33
C LYS A 64 -13.32 -3.72 -11.21
N ALA A 65 -12.52 -2.73 -10.86
CA ALA A 65 -12.54 -1.44 -11.53
C ALA A 65 -11.73 -1.44 -12.83
N ILE A 66 -10.55 -2.06 -12.84
CA ILE A 66 -9.64 -1.99 -13.99
C ILE A 66 -9.13 -3.36 -14.42
N HIS A 67 -9.67 -4.43 -13.88
CA HIS A 67 -9.33 -5.81 -14.26
C HIS A 67 -7.84 -6.10 -14.12
N ASP A 68 -7.22 -5.52 -13.09
CA ASP A 68 -5.81 -5.72 -12.83
C ASP A 68 -5.63 -6.52 -11.55
N LYS A 69 -4.50 -7.19 -11.45
CA LYS A 69 -4.15 -7.95 -10.26
C LYS A 69 -2.64 -7.85 -10.04
N PRO A 70 -2.18 -8.06 -8.80
CA PRO A 70 -0.74 -7.90 -8.54
C PRO A 70 0.06 -9.02 -9.22
N TRP A 71 1.27 -8.68 -9.63
CA TRP A 71 2.25 -9.62 -10.14
C TRP A 71 2.66 -10.62 -9.07
N HIS A 72 2.85 -10.10 -7.86
CA HIS A 72 3.26 -10.90 -6.70
C HIS A 72 2.46 -10.49 -5.50
N VAL A 73 2.13 -11.47 -4.67
CA VAL A 73 1.58 -11.26 -3.35
C VAL A 73 2.45 -12.09 -2.42
N GLU A 74 3.05 -11.44 -1.41
CA GLU A 74 3.91 -12.12 -0.46
C GLU A 74 3.48 -11.82 0.96
N GLY A 75 3.66 -12.76 1.85
CA GLY A 75 3.43 -12.57 3.28
C GLY A 75 2.03 -12.80 3.75
N SER A 76 1.10 -13.18 2.88
CA SER A 76 -0.30 -13.31 3.27
C SER A 76 -0.54 -14.42 4.30
N GLU A 77 0.34 -15.41 4.37
CA GLU A 77 0.18 -16.51 5.31
C GLU A 77 0.25 -16.06 6.77
N ASN A 78 1.19 -15.18 7.07
CA ASN A 78 1.36 -14.68 8.42
C ASN A 78 0.52 -13.47 8.74
N GLY A 79 0.20 -12.66 7.74
CA GLY A 79 -0.55 -11.43 7.95
C GLY A 79 0.19 -10.38 8.76
N GLU A 80 1.53 -10.45 8.81
CA GLU A 80 2.33 -9.46 9.53
C GLU A 80 2.84 -8.36 8.61
N TRP A 81 3.23 -8.75 7.41
CA TRP A 81 3.69 -7.82 6.37
C TRP A 81 3.32 -8.45 5.04
N VAL A 82 2.30 -7.91 4.40
CA VAL A 82 1.86 -8.39 3.09
C VAL A 82 2.26 -7.37 2.05
N LEU A 83 2.86 -7.86 0.98
CA LEU A 83 3.30 -7.03 -0.13
C LEU A 83 2.45 -7.36 -1.35
N LEU A 84 1.89 -6.32 -1.97
CA LEU A 84 1.17 -6.43 -3.23
C LEU A 84 1.94 -5.67 -4.29
N ASP A 85 2.50 -6.38 -5.25
CA ASP A 85 3.33 -5.79 -6.28
C ASP A 85 2.52 -5.58 -7.56
N TYR A 86 2.16 -4.32 -7.85
CA TYR A 86 1.45 -3.94 -9.06
C TYR A 86 2.41 -3.36 -10.12
N VAL A 87 3.70 -3.63 -9.99
CA VAL A 87 4.77 -3.20 -10.89
C VAL A 87 5.16 -1.75 -10.66
N ASN A 88 4.30 -0.79 -11.00
CA ASN A 88 4.61 0.63 -10.77
C ASN A 88 4.37 1.04 -9.33
N VAL A 89 3.50 0.33 -8.64
CA VAL A 89 3.12 0.63 -7.26
C VAL A 89 3.24 -0.65 -6.45
N VAL A 90 3.93 -0.59 -5.33
CA VAL A 90 4.01 -1.71 -4.40
C VAL A 90 3.32 -1.29 -3.12
N VAL A 91 2.34 -2.08 -2.69
CA VAL A 91 1.58 -1.82 -1.48
C VAL A 91 2.16 -2.66 -0.36
N HIS A 92 2.46 -2.02 0.76
CA HIS A 92 2.97 -2.69 1.96
C HIS A 92 1.93 -2.55 3.05
N VAL A 93 1.35 -3.67 3.47
CA VAL A 93 0.35 -3.68 4.54
C VAL A 93 0.96 -4.41 5.72
N PHE A 94 1.12 -3.70 6.83
CA PHE A 94 1.81 -4.22 8.02
C PHE A 94 0.88 -4.33 9.21
N GLN A 95 1.23 -5.19 10.15
CA GLN A 95 0.83 -4.95 11.52
C GLN A 95 1.73 -3.86 12.08
N LYS A 96 1.20 -3.03 12.97
CA LYS A 96 1.88 -1.81 13.41
C LYS A 96 3.26 -2.08 13.98
N HIS A 97 3.42 -3.09 14.83
CA HIS A 97 4.71 -3.36 15.45
C HIS A 97 5.75 -3.81 14.43
N ILE A 98 5.32 -4.50 13.38
CA ILE A 98 6.21 -4.94 12.31
C ILE A 98 6.64 -3.74 11.47
N ARG A 99 5.71 -2.83 11.17
CA ARG A 99 6.02 -1.61 10.44
C ARG A 99 7.07 -0.78 11.17
N THR A 100 6.89 -0.63 12.48
CA THR A 100 7.83 0.13 13.31
C THR A 100 9.21 -0.52 13.30
N TYR A 101 9.25 -1.84 13.37
CA TYR A 101 10.52 -2.56 13.40
C TYR A 101 11.32 -2.38 12.11
N TYR A 102 10.67 -2.56 10.97
CA TYR A 102 11.38 -2.47 9.67
C TYR A 102 11.57 -1.05 9.19
N ASP A 103 10.65 -0.16 9.50
CA ASP A 103 10.78 1.27 9.25
C ASP A 103 11.20 1.59 7.81
N LEU A 104 10.39 1.13 6.86
CA LEU A 104 10.65 1.35 5.43
C LEU A 104 10.73 2.83 5.11
N GLU A 105 9.97 3.66 5.80
CA GLU A 105 9.93 5.08 5.54
C GLU A 105 11.30 5.71 5.75
N SER A 106 12.03 5.27 6.77
CA SER A 106 13.40 5.77 7.02
C SER A 106 14.37 5.24 5.98
N LEU A 107 14.18 4.01 5.55
CA LEU A 107 15.04 3.41 4.54
C LEU A 107 14.95 4.19 3.22
N TRP A 108 13.77 4.71 2.91
CA TRP A 108 13.54 5.49 1.71
C TRP A 108 13.41 6.97 2.04
N GLY A 109 14.34 7.49 2.86
CA GLY A 109 14.26 8.85 3.38
C GLY A 109 14.27 9.94 2.33
N ASP A 110 14.78 9.66 1.12
CA ASP A 110 14.77 10.64 0.03
C ASP A 110 13.46 10.67 -0.74
N ALA A 111 12.52 9.81 -0.42
CA ALA A 111 11.23 9.78 -1.10
C ALA A 111 10.38 10.97 -0.67
N LYS A 112 9.52 11.42 -1.57
CA LYS A 112 8.50 12.40 -1.22
C LYS A 112 7.35 11.67 -0.56
N VAL A 113 7.08 12.01 0.69
CA VAL A 113 6.09 11.31 1.50
C VAL A 113 4.83 12.16 1.61
N THR A 114 3.69 11.56 1.30
CA THR A 114 2.39 12.17 1.51
C THR A 114 1.60 11.32 2.49
N SER A 115 1.18 11.92 3.59
CA SER A 115 0.32 11.23 4.56
C SER A 115 -1.13 11.39 4.11
N ILE A 116 -1.85 10.27 4.11
CA ILE A 116 -3.24 10.23 3.65
C ILE A 116 -4.15 10.21 4.87
N SER A 117 -5.00 11.23 4.97
CA SER A 117 -5.98 11.30 6.06
C SER A 117 -7.18 10.45 5.74
N SER A 118 -7.60 9.65 6.70
CA SER A 118 -8.82 8.85 6.54
C SER A 118 -10.02 9.68 6.96
N PRO A 119 -11.12 9.70 6.20
CA PRO A 119 -12.34 10.39 6.62
C PRO A 119 -12.88 9.91 7.94
N SER A 120 -12.57 8.68 8.33
CA SER A 120 -13.08 8.13 9.59
C SER A 120 -12.37 8.68 10.81
N ASN A 121 -11.37 9.53 10.64
CA ASN A 121 -10.67 10.15 11.77
C ASN A 121 -11.38 11.36 12.35
N LEU A 122 -12.53 11.70 11.84
CA LEU A 122 -13.29 12.84 12.35
C LEU A 122 -14.09 12.54 13.60
#